data_7626e9fc3c61501ed1f0ccebe1882c03
#
_entry.id   7626e9fc3c61501ed1f0ccebe1882c03
#
_cell.length_a   1.000
_cell.length_b   1.000
_cell.length_c   1.000
_cell.angle_alpha   90.00
_cell.angle_beta   90.00
_cell.angle_gamma   90.00
#
_symmetry.space_group_name_H-M   'P 1'
#
loop_
_entity.id
_entity.type
_entity.pdbx_description
1 polymer ?
#
loop_
_entity_poly.entity_id
_entity_poly.type
_entity_poly.pdbx_seq_one_letter_code
_entity_poly.pdbx_strand_id
1 'polypeptide(L)'
;YVIIDEGSQLGTDAIFLLYISKNIISVGDDKQTSPEYVGVDANTMTPHIKRHLNGIPFSDYYGTEFSFFDHAKFFCDGVTVLREHFRCMPEIIEFSNRHFYAPDGKGLYPLKQYSENRLEPLVTVFCSNGYTEGGGARIINEPEANQIAETIGNLVEDERYSRKTIGVITLQGNQQASLIENLLLKSIGEKEFHKRKIVCGNSSSFQGDERDIIFLSLVTAHNHNRSALVKPEDERRFNVAVSRAKEQIWLFHSVQLDDLSNTNDLRYKLLDHFKNYNSYQPIFNTPIERRMGTQPEPFDSWFEVDVYNDIVRKQIS
;
A
#
# COMPACT_ATOMS: atom_id res chain seq x y z
N TYR A 1 5.19 -26.05 -15.15
CA TYR A 1 5.38 -24.82 -14.39
C TYR A 1 4.09 -24.42 -13.67
N VAL A 2 4.22 -23.99 -12.44
CA VAL A 2 3.16 -23.30 -11.69
C VAL A 2 3.67 -21.90 -11.38
N ILE A 3 2.90 -20.87 -11.72
CA ILE A 3 3.19 -19.47 -11.41
C ILE A 3 2.17 -19.05 -10.35
N ILE A 4 2.65 -18.55 -9.23
CA ILE A 4 1.84 -18.10 -8.10
C ILE A 4 2.09 -16.62 -7.94
N ASP A 5 1.09 -15.82 -8.30
CA ASP A 5 1.10 -14.39 -8.06
C ASP A 5 0.55 -14.08 -6.67
N GLU A 6 0.99 -12.97 -6.09
CA GLU A 6 0.63 -12.56 -4.72
C GLU A 6 0.88 -13.66 -3.66
N GLY A 7 1.97 -14.44 -3.82
CA GLY A 7 2.32 -15.53 -2.91
C GLY A 7 2.50 -15.11 -1.45
N SER A 8 2.75 -13.83 -1.20
CA SER A 8 2.80 -13.26 0.17
C SER A 8 1.43 -13.19 0.85
N GLN A 9 0.33 -13.32 0.11
CA GLN A 9 -1.02 -13.36 0.65
C GLN A 9 -1.51 -14.78 0.95
N LEU A 10 -0.86 -15.78 0.39
CA LEU A 10 -1.22 -17.18 0.59
C LEU A 10 -0.58 -17.70 1.88
N GLY A 11 -1.37 -18.43 2.65
CA GLY A 11 -0.92 -19.04 3.88
C GLY A 11 -0.27 -20.42 3.68
N THR A 12 0.09 -21.05 4.79
CA THR A 12 0.66 -22.39 4.82
C THR A 12 -0.25 -23.46 4.24
N ASP A 13 -1.56 -23.22 4.17
CA ASP A 13 -2.54 -24.09 3.51
C ASP A 13 -2.30 -24.21 2.00
N ALA A 14 -1.65 -23.23 1.37
CA ALA A 14 -1.27 -23.27 -0.04
C ALA A 14 -0.01 -24.10 -0.34
N ILE A 15 0.66 -24.62 0.66
CA ILE A 15 1.94 -25.36 0.49
C ILE A 15 1.81 -26.59 -0.40
N PHE A 16 0.60 -27.19 -0.50
CA PHE A 16 0.34 -28.30 -1.41
C PHE A 16 0.63 -27.96 -2.88
N LEU A 17 0.62 -26.69 -3.26
CA LEU A 17 0.95 -26.24 -4.61
C LEU A 17 2.39 -26.63 -4.99
N LEU A 18 3.30 -26.78 -4.01
CA LEU A 18 4.67 -27.24 -4.22
C LEU A 18 4.73 -28.70 -4.77
N TYR A 19 3.65 -29.46 -4.59
CA TYR A 19 3.57 -30.85 -5.08
C TYR A 19 2.97 -30.96 -6.49
N ILE A 20 2.39 -29.90 -7.02
CA ILE A 20 1.71 -29.92 -8.33
C ILE A 20 2.73 -29.88 -9.48
N SER A 21 3.86 -29.21 -9.30
CA SER A 21 4.87 -29.05 -10.35
C SER A 21 6.28 -29.07 -9.80
N LYS A 22 7.21 -29.57 -10.61
CA LYS A 22 8.64 -29.54 -10.30
C LYS A 22 9.24 -28.13 -10.42
N ASN A 23 8.60 -27.25 -11.17
CA ASN A 23 9.07 -25.88 -11.40
C ASN A 23 7.99 -24.90 -10.94
N ILE A 24 8.33 -24.08 -9.97
CA ILE A 24 7.43 -23.10 -9.36
C ILE A 24 8.09 -21.73 -9.43
N ILE A 25 7.30 -20.74 -9.81
CA ILE A 25 7.66 -19.33 -9.74
C ILE A 25 6.67 -18.68 -8.77
N SER A 26 7.16 -18.23 -7.63
CA SER A 26 6.35 -17.46 -6.68
C SER A 26 6.72 -15.99 -6.79
N VAL A 27 5.71 -15.15 -7.05
CA VAL A 27 5.81 -13.70 -7.03
C VAL A 27 5.15 -13.21 -5.76
N GLY A 28 5.79 -12.27 -5.05
CA GLY A 28 5.28 -11.76 -3.79
C GLY A 28 6.14 -10.61 -3.26
N ASP A 29 5.63 -9.96 -2.21
CA ASP A 29 6.31 -8.86 -1.54
C ASP A 29 6.16 -9.01 -0.02
N ASP A 30 7.27 -9.22 0.67
CA ASP A 30 7.32 -9.38 2.13
C ASP A 30 7.06 -8.05 2.90
N LYS A 31 7.06 -6.93 2.19
CA LYS A 31 6.72 -5.60 2.72
C LYS A 31 5.25 -5.21 2.53
N GLN A 32 4.46 -6.08 1.89
CA GLN A 32 3.00 -5.94 1.80
C GLN A 32 2.31 -6.88 2.80
N THR A 33 0.98 -6.84 2.84
CA THR A 33 0.21 -7.60 3.85
C THR A 33 0.49 -9.10 3.75
N SER A 34 0.68 -9.72 4.92
CA SER A 34 0.74 -11.19 5.08
C SER A 34 -0.66 -11.78 5.20
N PRO A 35 -0.82 -13.10 5.07
CA PRO A 35 -2.10 -13.75 5.26
C PRO A 35 -2.73 -13.37 6.60
N GLU A 36 -3.98 -12.95 6.59
CA GLU A 36 -4.76 -12.74 7.81
C GLU A 36 -5.43 -14.07 8.21
N TYR A 37 -4.86 -14.75 9.18
CA TYR A 37 -5.48 -15.94 9.78
C TYR A 37 -6.47 -15.52 10.85
N VAL A 38 -7.64 -15.05 10.45
CA VAL A 38 -8.69 -14.65 11.37
C VAL A 38 -9.18 -15.87 12.15
N GLY A 39 -9.03 -15.86 13.47
CA GLY A 39 -9.53 -16.90 14.35
C GLY A 39 -8.59 -18.09 14.59
N VAL A 40 -7.37 -18.09 14.04
CA VAL A 40 -6.36 -19.10 14.37
C VAL A 40 -5.39 -18.52 15.42
N ASP A 41 -5.46 -19.08 16.62
CA ASP A 41 -4.53 -18.69 17.70
C ASP A 41 -3.17 -19.37 17.50
N ALA A 42 -2.10 -18.57 17.43
CA ALA A 42 -0.73 -19.07 17.36
C ALA A 42 -0.39 -20.03 18.52
N ASN A 43 -0.99 -19.82 19.68
CA ASN A 43 -0.81 -20.73 20.84
C ASN A 43 -1.40 -22.12 20.60
N THR A 44 -2.43 -22.25 19.79
CA THR A 44 -2.99 -23.56 19.42
C THR A 44 -2.20 -24.23 18.31
N MET A 45 -1.64 -23.47 17.38
CA MET A 45 -0.82 -24.01 16.27
C MET A 45 0.53 -24.56 16.74
N THR A 46 1.22 -23.89 17.64
CA THR A 46 2.56 -24.27 18.09
C THR A 46 2.65 -25.71 18.63
N PRO A 47 1.73 -26.20 19.48
CA PRO A 47 1.72 -27.59 19.89
C PRO A 47 1.50 -28.60 18.75
N HIS A 48 0.68 -28.26 17.78
CA HIS A 48 0.42 -29.11 16.61
C HIS A 48 1.66 -29.19 15.71
N ILE A 49 2.34 -28.07 15.46
CA ILE A 49 3.62 -28.04 14.73
C ILE A 49 4.65 -28.94 15.42
N LYS A 50 4.86 -28.76 16.71
CA LYS A 50 5.81 -29.60 17.48
C LYS A 50 5.45 -31.08 17.47
N ARG A 51 4.17 -31.42 17.49
CA ARG A 51 3.70 -32.82 17.54
C ARG A 51 3.82 -33.52 16.18
N HIS A 52 3.49 -32.81 15.09
CA HIS A 52 3.30 -33.44 13.77
C HIS A 52 4.44 -33.15 12.80
N LEU A 53 5.21 -32.07 13.01
CA LEU A 53 6.28 -31.66 12.11
C LEU A 53 7.67 -31.79 12.74
N ASN A 54 7.78 -32.52 13.86
CA ASN A 54 9.06 -32.73 14.52
C ASN A 54 10.04 -33.46 13.58
N GLY A 55 11.22 -32.88 13.39
CA GLY A 55 12.25 -33.41 12.50
C GLY A 55 12.10 -33.04 11.02
N ILE A 56 11.05 -32.29 10.66
CA ILE A 56 10.92 -31.71 9.31
C ILE A 56 11.75 -30.42 9.27
N PRO A 57 12.63 -30.23 8.27
CA PRO A 57 13.36 -28.99 8.10
C PRO A 57 12.41 -27.80 8.05
N PHE A 58 12.79 -26.71 8.72
CA PHE A 58 12.01 -25.47 8.76
C PHE A 58 10.62 -25.61 9.40
N SER A 59 10.40 -26.61 10.26
CA SER A 59 9.09 -26.85 10.90
C SER A 59 8.54 -25.63 11.64
N ASP A 60 9.37 -24.77 12.20
CA ASP A 60 8.98 -23.57 12.93
C ASP A 60 8.33 -22.49 12.01
N TYR A 61 8.53 -22.59 10.70
CA TYR A 61 7.96 -21.67 9.72
C TYR A 61 6.57 -22.07 9.21
N TYR A 62 6.00 -23.20 9.67
CA TYR A 62 4.63 -23.61 9.31
C TYR A 62 3.56 -22.98 10.20
N GLY A 63 3.89 -21.85 10.82
CA GLY A 63 2.96 -21.05 11.63
C GLY A 63 2.13 -20.09 10.79
N THR A 64 1.19 -19.43 11.46
CA THR A 64 0.30 -18.43 10.85
C THR A 64 1.00 -17.13 10.46
N GLU A 65 2.27 -16.95 10.86
CA GLU A 65 3.06 -15.73 10.61
C GLU A 65 3.77 -15.75 9.25
N PHE A 66 3.81 -16.93 8.58
CA PHE A 66 4.55 -17.13 7.35
C PHE A 66 3.62 -17.34 6.17
N SER A 67 3.96 -16.69 5.07
CA SER A 67 3.26 -16.82 3.79
C SER A 67 3.84 -17.96 2.95
N PHE A 68 3.11 -18.33 1.89
CA PHE A 68 3.64 -19.22 0.86
C PHE A 68 4.93 -18.66 0.22
N PHE A 69 5.01 -17.35 0.03
CA PHE A 69 6.22 -16.70 -0.50
C PHE A 69 7.42 -16.85 0.43
N ASP A 70 7.21 -16.82 1.75
CA ASP A 70 8.28 -17.08 2.72
C ASP A 70 8.76 -18.51 2.63
N HIS A 71 7.85 -19.48 2.49
CA HIS A 71 8.23 -20.87 2.24
C HIS A 71 8.99 -21.04 0.93
N ALA A 72 8.55 -20.41 -0.16
CA ALA A 72 9.23 -20.47 -1.44
C ALA A 72 10.69 -19.96 -1.34
N LYS A 73 10.94 -18.92 -0.56
CA LYS A 73 12.31 -18.41 -0.32
C LYS A 73 13.25 -19.44 0.32
N PHE A 74 12.73 -20.36 1.14
CA PHE A 74 13.57 -21.42 1.75
C PHE A 74 13.90 -22.56 0.78
N PHE A 75 13.03 -22.83 -0.19
CA PHE A 75 13.15 -23.98 -1.08
C PHE A 75 13.66 -23.62 -2.48
N CYS A 76 13.73 -22.34 -2.83
CA CYS A 76 14.22 -21.88 -4.11
C CYS A 76 15.67 -21.37 -4.01
N ASP A 77 16.44 -21.53 -5.10
CA ASP A 77 17.86 -21.20 -5.15
C ASP A 77 18.17 -19.68 -5.18
N GLY A 78 17.19 -18.83 -4.95
CA GLY A 78 17.37 -17.38 -4.91
C GLY A 78 16.10 -16.56 -5.12
N VAL A 79 16.23 -15.27 -4.86
CA VAL A 79 15.17 -14.29 -5.04
C VAL A 79 15.62 -13.24 -6.05
N THR A 80 14.87 -13.08 -7.12
CA THR A 80 15.05 -11.95 -8.04
C THR A 80 14.22 -10.77 -7.55
N VAL A 81 14.88 -9.66 -7.28
CA VAL A 81 14.22 -8.44 -6.79
C VAL A 81 13.87 -7.55 -7.97
N LEU A 82 12.56 -7.32 -8.19
CA LEU A 82 12.07 -6.35 -9.15
C LEU A 82 12.05 -4.97 -8.48
N ARG A 83 12.80 -4.03 -9.04
CA ARG A 83 13.02 -2.70 -8.43
C ARG A 83 12.33 -1.57 -9.19
N GLU A 84 11.83 -1.83 -10.36
CA GLU A 84 11.18 -0.81 -11.19
C GLU A 84 9.74 -0.62 -10.77
N HIS A 85 9.34 0.63 -10.53
CA HIS A 85 8.02 0.99 -10.04
C HIS A 85 7.31 1.94 -10.99
N PHE A 86 6.19 1.49 -11.56
CA PHE A 86 5.44 2.21 -12.60
C PHE A 86 4.10 2.78 -12.12
N ARG A 87 3.60 2.36 -10.95
CA ARG A 87 2.26 2.71 -10.49
C ARG A 87 2.18 4.13 -9.96
N CYS A 88 2.97 4.46 -8.95
CA CYS A 88 2.85 5.70 -8.20
C CYS A 88 3.72 6.82 -8.77
N MET A 89 3.28 8.06 -8.58
CA MET A 89 4.18 9.20 -8.72
C MET A 89 5.40 9.03 -7.82
N PRO A 90 6.59 9.53 -8.25
CA PRO A 90 7.83 9.38 -7.48
C PRO A 90 7.71 9.86 -6.05
N GLU A 91 7.04 10.98 -5.83
CA GLU A 91 6.84 11.58 -4.52
C GLU A 91 6.04 10.67 -3.57
N ILE A 92 5.08 9.93 -4.11
CA ILE A 92 4.24 9.01 -3.34
C ILE A 92 5.05 7.78 -2.92
N ILE A 93 5.71 7.12 -3.89
CA ILE A 93 6.43 5.87 -3.59
C ILE A 93 7.71 6.10 -2.79
N GLU A 94 8.23 7.32 -2.75
CA GLU A 94 9.43 7.66 -1.99
C GLU A 94 9.26 7.37 -0.48
N PHE A 95 8.04 7.52 0.07
CA PHE A 95 7.77 7.11 1.45
C PHE A 95 8.07 5.63 1.67
N SER A 96 7.48 4.77 0.83
CA SER A 96 7.69 3.32 0.90
C SER A 96 9.14 2.95 0.62
N ASN A 97 9.74 3.63 -0.34
CA ASN A 97 11.13 3.41 -0.71
C ASN A 97 12.07 3.70 0.46
N ARG A 98 11.93 4.86 1.07
CA ARG A 98 12.76 5.33 2.17
C ARG A 98 12.64 4.50 3.43
N HIS A 99 11.45 4.07 3.76
CA HIS A 99 11.18 3.44 5.06
C HIS A 99 11.16 1.91 5.01
N PHE A 100 10.89 1.29 3.85
CA PHE A 100 10.68 -0.16 3.78
C PHE A 100 11.59 -0.89 2.80
N TYR A 101 11.92 -0.30 1.64
CA TYR A 101 12.68 -1.02 0.61
C TYR A 101 14.17 -0.67 0.58
N ALA A 102 14.53 0.61 0.63
CA ALA A 102 15.92 1.03 0.57
C ALA A 102 16.76 0.56 1.77
N PRO A 103 16.25 0.53 3.01
CA PRO A 103 17.01 0.01 4.15
C PRO A 103 17.48 -1.44 3.96
N ASP A 104 16.69 -2.26 3.24
CA ASP A 104 17.02 -3.65 2.92
C ASP A 104 17.87 -3.80 1.63
N GLY A 105 18.36 -2.71 1.06
CA GLY A 105 19.08 -2.73 -0.20
C GLY A 105 18.20 -2.96 -1.44
N LYS A 106 16.87 -3.01 -1.27
CA LYS A 106 15.87 -3.29 -2.30
C LYS A 106 15.20 -2.02 -2.84
N GLY A 107 15.83 -0.85 -2.71
CA GLY A 107 15.25 0.43 -3.11
C GLY A 107 14.68 0.42 -4.53
N LEU A 108 13.51 1.07 -4.70
CA LEU A 108 12.73 1.08 -5.92
C LEU A 108 13.12 2.24 -6.85
N TYR A 109 13.14 1.99 -8.13
CA TYR A 109 13.32 3.02 -9.18
C TYR A 109 11.95 3.52 -9.66
N PRO A 110 11.53 4.74 -9.33
CA PRO A 110 10.25 5.27 -9.75
C PRO A 110 10.31 5.64 -11.25
N LEU A 111 9.56 4.91 -12.07
CA LEU A 111 9.50 5.08 -13.53
C LEU A 111 8.15 5.60 -14.03
N LYS A 112 7.22 5.96 -13.12
CA LYS A 112 5.92 6.51 -13.49
C LYS A 112 6.08 7.73 -14.39
N GLN A 113 5.48 7.64 -15.58
CA GLN A 113 5.42 8.74 -16.53
C GLN A 113 4.28 9.70 -16.19
N TYR A 114 4.48 10.99 -16.42
CA TYR A 114 3.51 12.03 -16.17
C TYR A 114 3.77 13.28 -17.02
N SER A 115 2.73 14.08 -17.24
CA SER A 115 2.83 15.39 -17.91
C SER A 115 3.23 16.50 -16.93
N GLU A 116 3.62 17.66 -17.45
CA GLU A 116 3.88 18.87 -16.64
C GLU A 116 2.62 19.32 -15.87
N ASN A 117 1.44 19.12 -16.45
CA ASN A 117 0.15 19.50 -15.86
C ASN A 117 -0.43 18.41 -14.94
N ARG A 118 0.41 17.66 -14.25
CA ARG A 118 -0.03 16.64 -13.28
C ARG A 118 -0.67 17.26 -12.04
N LEU A 119 -1.47 16.45 -11.34
CA LEU A 119 -1.96 16.81 -10.02
C LEU A 119 -0.80 16.92 -9.01
N GLU A 120 -0.96 17.76 -7.97
CA GLU A 120 -0.03 17.76 -6.83
C GLU A 120 -0.03 16.38 -6.17
N PRO A 121 1.09 15.64 -6.13
CA PRO A 121 1.08 14.26 -5.69
C PRO A 121 0.77 14.06 -4.20
N LEU A 122 1.22 14.96 -3.34
CA LEU A 122 1.08 14.88 -1.89
C LEU A 122 0.30 16.07 -1.35
N VAL A 123 -0.86 15.83 -0.77
CA VAL A 123 -1.71 16.89 -0.18
C VAL A 123 -2.00 16.56 1.27
N THR A 124 -1.85 17.53 2.18
CA THR A 124 -2.21 17.39 3.60
C THR A 124 -3.39 18.26 3.96
N VAL A 125 -4.28 17.73 4.81
CA VAL A 125 -5.40 18.47 5.37
C VAL A 125 -5.42 18.27 6.89
N PHE A 126 -5.23 19.36 7.62
CA PHE A 126 -5.27 19.36 9.08
C PHE A 126 -6.68 19.63 9.59
N CYS A 127 -7.25 18.65 10.31
CA CYS A 127 -8.56 18.72 10.94
C CYS A 127 -8.38 19.24 12.38
N SER A 128 -8.43 20.55 12.57
CA SER A 128 -8.14 21.20 13.86
C SER A 128 -9.14 20.87 14.97
N ASN A 129 -10.36 20.51 14.60
CA ASN A 129 -11.44 20.10 15.50
C ASN A 129 -11.57 18.57 15.62
N GLY A 130 -10.58 17.82 15.09
CA GLY A 130 -10.61 16.37 15.12
C GLY A 130 -10.51 15.83 16.54
N TYR A 131 -11.34 14.85 16.83
CA TYR A 131 -11.30 14.07 18.07
C TYR A 131 -11.75 12.64 17.81
N THR A 132 -11.27 11.71 18.64
CA THR A 132 -11.60 10.30 18.50
C THR A 132 -12.62 9.85 19.54
N GLU A 133 -13.51 8.96 19.09
CA GLU A 133 -14.43 8.20 19.92
C GLU A 133 -14.23 6.70 19.72
N GLY A 134 -14.62 5.91 20.71
CA GLY A 134 -14.44 4.46 20.66
C GLY A 134 -13.00 4.02 20.89
N GLY A 135 -12.67 2.79 20.48
CA GLY A 135 -11.34 2.21 20.63
C GLY A 135 -11.15 0.95 19.80
N GLY A 136 -9.88 0.58 19.54
CA GLY A 136 -9.54 -0.57 18.69
C GLY A 136 -10.13 -0.45 17.29
N ALA A 137 -10.80 -1.51 16.81
CA ALA A 137 -11.43 -1.52 15.50
C ALA A 137 -12.64 -0.55 15.38
N ARG A 138 -13.18 -0.09 16.50
CA ARG A 138 -14.36 0.79 16.56
C ARG A 138 -14.01 2.28 16.71
N ILE A 139 -12.74 2.63 16.66
CA ILE A 139 -12.31 4.03 16.75
C ILE A 139 -12.79 4.80 15.52
N ILE A 140 -13.35 5.99 15.76
CA ILE A 140 -13.74 6.93 14.70
C ILE A 140 -13.25 8.34 15.05
N ASN A 141 -13.06 9.15 14.02
CA ASN A 141 -12.84 10.59 14.07
C ASN A 141 -13.85 11.22 13.12
N GLU A 142 -15.02 11.55 13.66
CA GLU A 142 -16.14 12.05 12.86
C GLU A 142 -15.83 13.37 12.16
N PRO A 143 -15.18 14.37 12.79
CA PRO A 143 -14.78 15.59 12.08
C PRO A 143 -13.88 15.33 10.88
N GLU A 144 -12.91 14.42 11.01
CA GLU A 144 -12.02 14.02 9.90
C GLU A 144 -12.80 13.31 8.77
N ALA A 145 -13.74 12.43 9.14
CA ALA A 145 -14.60 11.74 8.18
C ALA A 145 -15.48 12.72 7.38
N ASN A 146 -16.08 13.70 8.06
CA ASN A 146 -16.89 14.74 7.41
C ASN A 146 -16.04 15.58 6.44
N GLN A 147 -14.82 15.96 6.84
CA GLN A 147 -13.92 16.76 6.01
C GLN A 147 -13.45 15.98 4.77
N ILE A 148 -13.19 14.67 4.89
CA ILE A 148 -12.90 13.79 3.76
C ILE A 148 -14.09 13.76 2.80
N ALA A 149 -15.30 13.53 3.31
CA ALA A 149 -16.50 13.43 2.48
C ALA A 149 -16.80 14.75 1.76
N GLU A 150 -16.66 15.89 2.44
CA GLU A 150 -16.80 17.22 1.83
C GLU A 150 -15.75 17.46 0.74
N THR A 151 -14.49 17.12 1.01
CA THR A 151 -13.40 17.29 0.03
C THR A 151 -13.68 16.45 -1.22
N ILE A 152 -14.06 15.19 -1.07
CA ILE A 152 -14.41 14.32 -2.21
C ILE A 152 -15.63 14.89 -2.96
N GLY A 153 -16.65 15.39 -2.25
CA GLY A 153 -17.80 16.06 -2.83
C GLY A 153 -17.40 17.22 -3.74
N ASN A 154 -16.48 18.06 -3.31
CA ASN A 154 -15.97 19.16 -4.11
C ASN A 154 -15.12 18.68 -5.31
N LEU A 155 -14.32 17.64 -5.12
CA LEU A 155 -13.46 17.10 -6.19
C LEU A 155 -14.24 16.44 -7.32
N VAL A 156 -15.38 15.81 -7.05
CA VAL A 156 -16.18 15.17 -8.10
C VAL A 156 -16.83 16.19 -9.06
N GLU A 157 -16.93 17.45 -8.63
CA GLU A 157 -17.43 18.58 -9.44
C GLU A 157 -16.30 19.25 -10.26
N ASP A 158 -15.04 19.01 -9.94
CA ASP A 158 -13.90 19.60 -10.64
C ASP A 158 -13.55 18.77 -11.90
N GLU A 159 -13.47 19.43 -13.05
CA GLU A 159 -13.16 18.78 -14.33
C GLU A 159 -11.82 18.05 -14.35
N ARG A 160 -10.81 18.53 -13.62
CA ARG A 160 -9.50 17.87 -13.51
C ARG A 160 -9.59 16.45 -12.97
N TYR A 161 -10.64 16.19 -12.18
CA TYR A 161 -10.89 14.90 -11.56
C TYR A 161 -11.99 14.09 -12.27
N SER A 162 -12.54 14.57 -13.39
CA SER A 162 -13.73 14.00 -14.05
C SER A 162 -13.64 12.51 -14.38
N ARG A 163 -12.44 12.01 -14.66
CA ARG A 163 -12.18 10.59 -15.03
C ARG A 163 -11.40 9.82 -13.97
N LYS A 164 -11.13 10.44 -12.81
CA LYS A 164 -10.28 9.83 -11.78
C LYS A 164 -11.07 8.87 -10.90
N THR A 165 -10.46 7.74 -10.59
CA THR A 165 -10.94 6.77 -9.60
C THR A 165 -10.47 7.17 -8.22
N ILE A 166 -11.29 6.90 -7.19
CA ILE A 166 -11.05 7.39 -5.83
C ILE A 166 -11.07 6.23 -4.84
N GLY A 167 -10.14 6.23 -3.90
CA GLY A 167 -10.13 5.31 -2.77
C GLY A 167 -9.99 6.06 -1.45
N VAL A 168 -10.59 5.53 -0.39
CA VAL A 168 -10.42 6.02 0.97
C VAL A 168 -9.88 4.90 1.83
N ILE A 169 -8.70 5.10 2.40
CA ILE A 169 -8.04 4.12 3.26
C ILE A 169 -7.91 4.68 4.67
N THR A 170 -8.48 3.98 5.64
CA THR A 170 -8.31 4.30 7.05
C THR A 170 -7.11 3.56 7.62
N LEU A 171 -6.21 4.30 8.23
CA LEU A 171 -4.98 3.74 8.83
C LEU A 171 -5.24 3.12 10.21
N GLN A 172 -6.38 3.42 10.81
CA GLN A 172 -6.88 2.81 12.05
C GLN A 172 -8.41 2.73 12.00
N GLY A 173 -8.98 1.71 12.65
CA GLY A 173 -10.42 1.58 12.85
C GLY A 173 -11.23 1.28 11.58
N ASN A 174 -11.83 0.12 11.53
CA ASN A 174 -12.67 -0.25 10.36
C ASN A 174 -13.99 0.55 10.31
N GLN A 175 -14.50 1.02 11.46
CA GLN A 175 -15.72 1.82 11.50
C GLN A 175 -15.56 3.20 10.86
N GLN A 176 -14.36 3.77 10.87
CA GLN A 176 -14.08 5.03 10.19
C GLN A 176 -14.35 4.94 8.67
N ALA A 177 -13.94 3.85 8.04
CA ALA A 177 -14.18 3.64 6.61
C ALA A 177 -15.69 3.54 6.29
N SER A 178 -16.44 2.80 7.11
CA SER A 178 -17.90 2.69 6.95
C SER A 178 -18.62 4.02 7.19
N LEU A 179 -18.13 4.83 8.13
CA LEU A 179 -18.66 6.18 8.37
C LEU A 179 -18.46 7.06 7.13
N ILE A 180 -17.25 7.09 6.59
CA ILE A 180 -16.93 7.89 5.39
C ILE A 180 -17.76 7.43 4.17
N GLU A 181 -17.88 6.11 3.98
CA GLU A 181 -18.70 5.54 2.90
C GLU A 181 -20.15 6.00 2.98
N ASN A 182 -20.76 5.93 4.18
CA ASN A 182 -22.13 6.40 4.38
C ASN A 182 -22.29 7.90 4.14
N LEU A 183 -21.31 8.72 4.52
CA LEU A 183 -21.30 10.15 4.26
C LEU A 183 -21.21 10.44 2.76
N LEU A 184 -20.35 9.73 2.04
CA LEU A 184 -20.20 9.86 0.59
C LEU A 184 -21.47 9.46 -0.15
N LEU A 185 -22.07 8.32 0.17
CA LEU A 185 -23.32 7.89 -0.45
C LEU A 185 -24.46 8.92 -0.27
N LYS A 186 -24.49 9.60 0.89
CA LYS A 186 -25.46 10.67 1.15
C LYS A 186 -25.15 11.97 0.39
N SER A 187 -23.87 12.34 0.24
CA SER A 187 -23.48 13.63 -0.34
C SER A 187 -23.42 13.62 -1.86
N ILE A 188 -22.78 12.62 -2.47
CA ILE A 188 -22.58 12.53 -3.93
C ILE A 188 -23.55 11.56 -4.63
N GLY A 189 -24.23 10.71 -3.85
CA GLY A 189 -25.17 9.71 -4.33
C GLY A 189 -24.52 8.47 -4.95
N GLU A 190 -25.28 7.39 -5.03
CA GLU A 190 -24.82 6.07 -5.48
C GLU A 190 -24.25 6.09 -6.92
N LYS A 191 -24.87 6.85 -7.81
CA LYS A 191 -24.45 6.93 -9.22
C LYS A 191 -23.03 7.45 -9.39
N GLU A 192 -22.68 8.57 -8.72
CA GLU A 192 -21.34 9.15 -8.80
C GLU A 192 -20.34 8.29 -8.02
N PHE A 193 -20.75 7.70 -6.89
CA PHE A 193 -19.94 6.76 -6.11
C PHE A 193 -19.45 5.60 -6.99
N HIS A 194 -20.34 4.95 -7.72
CA HIS A 194 -19.98 3.85 -8.64
C HIS A 194 -19.19 4.32 -9.86
N LYS A 195 -19.53 5.46 -10.45
CA LYS A 195 -18.81 6.03 -11.59
C LYS A 195 -17.34 6.28 -11.28
N ARG A 196 -17.04 6.76 -10.07
CA ARG A 196 -15.67 7.00 -9.57
C ARG A 196 -14.98 5.75 -9.03
N LYS A 197 -15.66 4.60 -9.06
CA LYS A 197 -15.18 3.34 -8.49
C LYS A 197 -14.72 3.53 -7.04
N ILE A 198 -15.48 4.30 -6.25
CA ILE A 198 -15.11 4.59 -4.86
C ILE A 198 -15.11 3.31 -4.05
N VAL A 199 -14.06 3.12 -3.27
CA VAL A 199 -13.94 2.08 -2.26
C VAL A 199 -13.48 2.74 -0.98
N CYS A 200 -14.12 2.41 0.13
CA CYS A 200 -13.72 2.82 1.46
C CYS A 200 -13.36 1.58 2.28
N GLY A 201 -12.18 1.55 2.88
CA GLY A 201 -11.72 0.38 3.63
C GLY A 201 -10.42 0.62 4.40
N ASN A 202 -9.85 -0.45 4.88
CA ASN A 202 -8.48 -0.45 5.41
C ASN A 202 -7.49 -0.88 4.31
N SER A 203 -6.21 -0.96 4.64
CA SER A 203 -5.16 -1.35 3.67
C SER A 203 -5.40 -2.74 3.04
N SER A 204 -5.92 -3.71 3.82
CA SER A 204 -6.20 -5.06 3.31
C SER A 204 -7.30 -5.04 2.24
N SER A 205 -8.30 -4.16 2.37
CA SER A 205 -9.37 -4.01 1.37
C SER A 205 -8.89 -3.50 0.01
N PHE A 206 -7.68 -2.93 -0.04
CA PHE A 206 -7.06 -2.40 -1.26
C PHE A 206 -5.93 -3.29 -1.80
N GLN A 207 -5.71 -4.46 -1.21
CA GLN A 207 -4.66 -5.34 -1.69
C GLN A 207 -4.98 -5.85 -3.10
N GLY A 208 -4.01 -5.76 -4.03
CA GLY A 208 -4.23 -6.03 -5.44
C GLY A 208 -5.01 -4.93 -6.20
N ASP A 209 -5.56 -3.94 -5.51
CA ASP A 209 -6.32 -2.84 -6.11
C ASP A 209 -5.53 -1.51 -6.10
N GLU A 210 -5.94 -0.55 -6.91
CA GLU A 210 -5.29 0.76 -7.03
C GLU A 210 -6.31 1.82 -7.48
N ARG A 211 -6.04 3.09 -7.14
CA ARG A 211 -6.87 4.22 -7.57
C ARG A 211 -5.98 5.37 -8.04
N ASP A 212 -6.55 6.21 -8.89
CA ASP A 212 -5.84 7.42 -9.32
C ASP A 212 -5.56 8.32 -8.12
N ILE A 213 -6.53 8.41 -7.21
CA ILE A 213 -6.47 9.26 -6.02
C ILE A 213 -6.81 8.43 -4.77
N ILE A 214 -5.97 8.54 -3.75
CA ILE A 214 -6.23 7.93 -2.44
C ILE A 214 -6.35 9.01 -1.37
N PHE A 215 -7.37 8.88 -0.53
CA PHE A 215 -7.58 9.65 0.69
C PHE A 215 -7.20 8.79 1.89
N LEU A 216 -6.20 9.22 2.64
CA LEU A 216 -5.78 8.56 3.88
C LEU A 216 -6.42 9.27 5.06
N SER A 217 -7.14 8.52 5.90
CA SER A 217 -7.63 8.97 7.20
C SER A 217 -6.67 8.45 8.27
N LEU A 218 -5.99 9.38 8.97
CA LEU A 218 -5.08 9.03 10.05
C LEU A 218 -5.84 8.60 11.31
N VAL A 219 -7.07 9.09 11.47
CA VAL A 219 -8.03 8.86 12.56
C VAL A 219 -7.57 9.41 13.90
N THR A 220 -6.29 9.29 14.20
CA THR A 220 -5.65 9.68 15.46
C THR A 220 -5.85 11.17 15.78
N ALA A 221 -6.30 11.51 17.00
CA ALA A 221 -6.39 12.87 17.53
C ALA A 221 -5.74 12.97 18.91
N HIS A 222 -5.61 14.21 19.44
CA HIS A 222 -4.89 14.42 20.71
C HIS A 222 -5.60 13.88 21.96
N ASN A 223 -6.88 13.67 21.88
CA ASN A 223 -7.65 13.10 22.98
C ASN A 223 -7.47 11.58 23.15
N HIS A 224 -6.70 10.93 22.27
CA HIS A 224 -6.50 9.49 22.30
C HIS A 224 -5.12 9.12 22.83
N ASN A 225 -5.07 8.38 23.94
CA ASN A 225 -3.81 7.79 24.41
C ASN A 225 -3.45 6.60 23.52
N ARG A 226 -2.32 6.68 22.82
CA ARG A 226 -1.94 5.77 21.74
C ARG A 226 -0.54 5.23 21.92
N SER A 227 -0.39 3.93 21.71
CA SER A 227 0.93 3.33 21.52
C SER A 227 1.49 3.70 20.14
N ALA A 228 2.81 3.78 20.03
CA ALA A 228 3.47 4.01 18.76
C ALA A 228 3.23 2.83 17.79
N LEU A 229 3.01 3.15 16.53
CA LEU A 229 2.88 2.17 15.44
C LEU A 229 4.27 1.91 14.87
N VAL A 230 4.88 0.80 15.30
CA VAL A 230 6.28 0.46 14.97
C VAL A 230 6.46 -1.03 14.65
N LYS A 231 5.37 -1.80 14.63
CA LYS A 231 5.42 -3.24 14.40
C LYS A 231 5.48 -3.56 12.89
N PRO A 232 5.99 -4.73 12.51
CA PRO A 232 6.00 -5.15 11.10
C PRO A 232 4.62 -5.13 10.42
N GLU A 233 3.54 -5.45 11.15
CA GLU A 233 2.17 -5.37 10.62
C GLU A 233 1.78 -3.93 10.31
N ASP A 234 2.22 -2.98 11.14
CA ASP A 234 1.99 -1.55 10.91
C ASP A 234 2.74 -1.07 9.68
N GLU A 235 4.01 -1.51 9.50
CA GLU A 235 4.82 -1.18 8.32
C GLU A 235 4.13 -1.66 7.03
N ARG A 236 3.68 -2.91 7.00
CA ARG A 236 2.96 -3.46 5.86
C ARG A 236 1.68 -2.69 5.55
N ARG A 237 0.91 -2.36 6.58
CA ARG A 237 -0.34 -1.57 6.46
C ARG A 237 -0.08 -0.20 5.84
N PHE A 238 0.93 0.53 6.32
CA PHE A 238 1.28 1.85 5.79
C PHE A 238 1.86 1.76 4.39
N ASN A 239 2.71 0.77 4.12
CA ASN A 239 3.27 0.54 2.80
C ASN A 239 2.19 0.28 1.76
N VAL A 240 1.25 -0.63 2.05
CA VAL A 240 0.11 -0.89 1.16
C VAL A 240 -0.72 0.37 0.97
N ALA A 241 -1.12 1.06 2.05
CA ALA A 241 -1.97 2.24 1.96
C ALA A 241 -1.40 3.33 1.03
N VAL A 242 -0.11 3.64 1.17
CA VAL A 242 0.54 4.68 0.36
C VAL A 242 0.71 4.23 -1.09
N SER A 243 1.11 2.98 -1.31
CA SER A 243 1.40 2.47 -2.65
C SER A 243 0.17 2.18 -3.52
N ARG A 244 -1.06 2.46 -3.04
CA ARG A 244 -2.30 2.31 -3.82
C ARG A 244 -2.66 3.53 -4.67
N ALA A 245 -2.03 4.69 -4.42
CA ALA A 245 -2.28 5.91 -5.17
C ALA A 245 -1.42 5.97 -6.44
N LYS A 246 -2.06 6.18 -7.59
CA LYS A 246 -1.34 6.35 -8.86
C LYS A 246 -0.79 7.78 -9.01
N GLU A 247 -1.64 8.78 -8.80
CA GLU A 247 -1.33 10.16 -9.18
C GLU A 247 -1.31 11.12 -8.00
N GLN A 248 -2.22 10.93 -7.04
CA GLN A 248 -2.35 11.86 -5.92
C GLN A 248 -2.77 11.12 -4.65
N ILE A 249 -2.23 11.55 -3.52
CA ILE A 249 -2.60 11.03 -2.22
C ILE A 249 -2.84 12.20 -1.26
N TRP A 250 -3.97 12.16 -0.57
CA TRP A 250 -4.39 13.13 0.44
C TRP A 250 -4.25 12.53 1.82
N LEU A 251 -3.58 13.22 2.72
CA LEU A 251 -3.48 12.81 4.12
C LEU A 251 -4.32 13.73 5.00
N PHE A 252 -5.40 13.20 5.56
CA PHE A 252 -6.19 13.85 6.60
C PHE A 252 -5.66 13.46 7.96
N HIS A 253 -5.43 14.45 8.81
CA HIS A 253 -4.84 14.24 10.12
C HIS A 253 -5.34 15.25 11.14
N SER A 254 -5.45 14.82 12.39
CA SER A 254 -5.89 15.65 13.53
C SER A 254 -4.81 15.78 14.61
N VAL A 255 -3.56 15.46 14.26
CA VAL A 255 -2.36 15.62 15.10
C VAL A 255 -1.27 16.32 14.30
N GLN A 256 -0.42 17.08 15.00
CA GLN A 256 0.79 17.68 14.43
C GLN A 256 2.01 16.80 14.72
N LEU A 257 3.15 17.10 14.11
CA LEU A 257 4.40 16.38 14.36
C LEU A 257 4.80 16.43 15.84
N ASP A 258 4.60 17.59 16.49
CA ASP A 258 4.95 17.80 17.89
C ASP A 258 4.05 17.00 18.85
N ASP A 259 2.87 16.56 18.41
CA ASP A 259 1.99 15.68 19.18
C ASP A 259 2.48 14.21 19.16
N LEU A 260 3.44 13.88 18.31
CA LEU A 260 3.98 12.54 18.10
C LEU A 260 5.42 12.48 18.61
N SER A 261 5.60 12.13 19.89
CA SER A 261 6.92 12.14 20.56
C SER A 261 7.91 11.09 20.02
N ASN A 262 7.41 10.01 19.42
CA ASN A 262 8.26 8.94 18.86
C ASN A 262 8.42 9.12 17.35
N THR A 263 9.61 9.52 16.91
CA THR A 263 9.93 9.70 15.49
C THR A 263 9.97 8.40 14.68
N ASN A 264 10.01 7.24 15.34
CA ASN A 264 9.86 5.94 14.69
C ASN A 264 8.41 5.54 14.46
N ASP A 265 7.44 6.23 15.04
CA ASP A 265 6.02 6.02 14.80
C ASP A 265 5.71 6.27 13.31
N LEU A 266 5.05 5.33 12.67
CA LEU A 266 4.72 5.43 11.25
C LEU A 266 3.79 6.61 10.93
N ARG A 267 2.99 7.08 11.90
CA ARG A 267 2.18 8.30 11.77
C ARG A 267 3.09 9.54 11.71
N TYR A 268 4.13 9.59 12.54
CA TYR A 268 5.13 10.65 12.46
C TYR A 268 5.84 10.64 11.11
N LYS A 269 6.38 9.49 10.71
CA LYS A 269 7.10 9.32 9.44
C LYS A 269 6.24 9.71 8.23
N LEU A 270 4.97 9.30 8.23
CA LEU A 270 4.04 9.63 7.14
C LEU A 270 3.74 11.13 7.10
N LEU A 271 3.39 11.73 8.23
CA LEU A 271 3.10 13.15 8.32
C LEU A 271 4.31 14.01 7.98
N ASP A 272 5.50 13.62 8.44
CA ASP A 272 6.77 14.27 8.11
C ASP A 272 7.06 14.20 6.60
N HIS A 273 6.85 13.03 5.98
CA HIS A 273 7.00 12.88 4.54
C HIS A 273 6.10 13.85 3.76
N PHE A 274 4.84 13.98 4.12
CA PHE A 274 3.92 14.89 3.43
C PHE A 274 4.26 16.36 3.63
N LYS A 275 4.69 16.75 4.83
CA LYS A 275 5.00 18.15 5.16
C LYS A 275 6.36 18.61 4.64
N ASN A 276 7.35 17.72 4.66
CA ASN A 276 8.75 18.07 4.44
C ASN A 276 9.36 17.38 3.21
N TYR A 277 8.55 16.78 2.33
CA TYR A 277 9.02 16.05 1.16
C TYR A 277 10.06 16.84 0.33
N ASN A 278 9.82 18.12 0.06
CA ASN A 278 10.71 18.97 -0.73
C ASN A 278 12.09 19.19 -0.10
N SER A 279 12.26 18.90 1.19
CA SER A 279 13.55 18.97 1.89
C SER A 279 14.37 17.69 1.74
N TYR A 280 13.77 16.59 1.24
CA TYR A 280 14.45 15.32 1.13
C TYR A 280 15.21 15.18 -0.19
N GLN A 281 16.35 14.49 -0.11
CA GLN A 281 17.02 13.99 -1.32
C GLN A 281 16.33 12.66 -1.70
N PRO A 282 15.83 12.53 -2.93
CA PRO A 282 15.25 11.28 -3.41
C PRO A 282 16.27 10.14 -3.33
N ILE A 283 15.81 8.94 -2.94
CA ILE A 283 16.67 7.74 -2.90
C ILE A 283 17.19 7.42 -4.31
N PHE A 284 16.31 7.53 -5.31
CA PHE A 284 16.69 7.38 -6.72
C PHE A 284 16.12 8.51 -7.56
N ASN A 285 16.95 9.04 -8.44
CA ASN A 285 16.56 10.07 -9.39
C ASN A 285 16.42 9.45 -10.79
N THR A 286 15.19 9.28 -11.25
CA THR A 286 14.91 8.80 -12.61
C THR A 286 14.94 9.97 -13.58
N PRO A 287 15.59 9.84 -14.75
CA PRO A 287 15.62 10.88 -15.76
C PRO A 287 14.22 11.40 -16.14
N ILE A 288 14.08 12.73 -16.25
CA ILE A 288 12.80 13.39 -16.52
C ILE A 288 12.24 12.94 -17.87
N GLU A 289 13.08 12.73 -18.87
CA GLU A 289 12.69 12.29 -20.21
C GLU A 289 11.87 10.99 -20.20
N ARG A 290 12.21 10.09 -19.27
CA ARG A 290 11.46 8.84 -19.08
C ARG A 290 10.21 8.98 -18.24
N ARG A 291 9.99 10.14 -17.63
CA ARG A 291 8.80 10.45 -16.82
C ARG A 291 7.74 11.24 -17.58
N MET A 292 8.12 11.90 -18.67
CA MET A 292 7.28 12.86 -19.41
C MET A 292 6.38 12.23 -20.48
N GLY A 293 6.16 10.94 -20.47
CA GLY A 293 5.21 10.29 -21.37
C GLY A 293 5.58 10.44 -22.85
N THR A 294 6.87 10.37 -23.18
CA THR A 294 7.39 10.55 -24.55
C THR A 294 7.68 9.22 -25.26
N GLN A 295 7.26 8.10 -24.69
CA GLN A 295 7.48 6.79 -25.31
C GLN A 295 6.70 6.65 -26.62
N PRO A 296 7.20 5.83 -27.57
CA PRO A 296 6.49 5.54 -28.82
C PRO A 296 5.19 4.79 -28.58
N GLU A 297 4.15 5.13 -29.31
CA GLU A 297 2.94 4.28 -29.35
C GLU A 297 3.26 2.92 -30.07
N PRO A 298 2.63 1.79 -29.67
CA PRO A 298 1.48 1.67 -28.74
C PRO A 298 1.85 1.39 -27.26
N PHE A 299 3.04 1.73 -26.83
CA PHE A 299 3.56 1.37 -25.51
C PHE A 299 3.07 2.35 -24.42
N ASP A 300 2.73 1.80 -23.26
CA ASP A 300 2.30 2.58 -22.11
C ASP A 300 3.48 3.03 -21.23
N SER A 301 4.66 2.43 -21.41
CA SER A 301 5.86 2.76 -20.64
C SER A 301 7.15 2.54 -21.42
N TRP A 302 8.22 3.23 -21.03
CA TRP A 302 9.56 2.99 -21.58
C TRP A 302 10.09 1.60 -21.26
N PHE A 303 9.65 0.99 -20.18
CA PHE A 303 9.97 -0.41 -19.87
C PHE A 303 9.43 -1.37 -20.93
N GLU A 304 8.20 -1.20 -21.36
CA GLU A 304 7.63 -2.00 -22.45
C GLU A 304 8.41 -1.84 -23.76
N VAL A 305 8.83 -0.62 -24.06
CA VAL A 305 9.72 -0.35 -25.22
C VAL A 305 11.03 -1.11 -25.09
N ASP A 306 11.66 -1.06 -23.93
CA ASP A 306 12.93 -1.74 -23.67
C ASP A 306 12.77 -3.27 -23.78
N VAL A 307 11.72 -3.83 -23.16
CA VAL A 307 11.39 -5.27 -23.25
C VAL A 307 11.14 -5.69 -24.70
N TYR A 308 10.32 -4.93 -25.43
CA TYR A 308 10.05 -5.20 -26.84
C TYR A 308 11.33 -5.21 -27.67
N ASN A 309 12.16 -4.20 -27.51
CA ASN A 309 13.43 -4.11 -28.25
C ASN A 309 14.37 -5.27 -27.93
N ASP A 310 14.43 -5.71 -26.68
CA ASP A 310 15.26 -6.86 -26.27
C ASP A 310 14.73 -8.18 -26.85
N ILE A 311 13.42 -8.35 -26.93
CA ILE A 311 12.80 -9.52 -27.56
C ILE A 311 13.13 -9.54 -29.06
N VAL A 312 12.94 -8.40 -29.73
CA VAL A 312 13.22 -8.28 -31.19
C VAL A 312 14.68 -8.54 -31.46
N ARG A 313 15.61 -7.99 -30.71
CA ARG A 313 17.06 -8.24 -30.85
C ARG A 313 17.42 -9.72 -30.68
N LYS A 314 16.81 -10.41 -29.73
CA LYS A 314 17.05 -11.86 -29.50
C LYS A 314 16.43 -12.77 -30.56
N GLN A 315 15.40 -12.30 -31.26
CA GLN A 315 14.81 -13.05 -32.38
C GLN A 315 15.56 -12.88 -33.72
N ILE A 316 16.39 -11.84 -33.84
CA ILE A 316 17.18 -11.54 -35.04
C ILE A 316 18.61 -12.10 -34.90
N SER A 317 19.05 -12.51 -33.75
CA SER A 317 20.32 -13.15 -33.46
C SER A 317 20.20 -14.68 -33.45
#